data_43be78d0e691a16c4e0a9c97c5028980
#
_entry.id   43be78d0e691a16c4e0a9c97c5028980
#
_cell.length_a   1.000
_cell.length_b   1.000
_cell.length_c   1.000
_cell.angle_alpha   90.00
_cell.angle_beta   90.00
_cell.angle_gamma   90.00
#
_symmetry.space_group_name_H-M   'P 1'
#
loop_
_entity.id
_entity.type
_entity.pdbx_description
1 polymer ?
#
loop_
_entity_poly.entity_id
_entity_poly.type
_entity_poly.pdbx_seq_one_letter_code
_entity_poly.pdbx_strand_id
1 'polypeptide(L)'
;MTPTEERKQKLAERMIKNLNRRNMEAFYCPTGKEAVKKVAELIADGSTVTWGGTATVRDLGIPEALKSRKTLHVLDRDLVETPEEKEAMYLKAFTADVYLTSANAISEDGVIVNIDGNGNRVAAISWGPKKVIFVIGLNKVAQTAEAALARARSTASPINAQRFDIKTPCRTDGTCHNCNSPESICSYVHFLRNSRNKGRHVVVLVGEDLGY
;
A
#
# COMPACT_ATOMS: atom_id res chain seq x y z
N MET A 1 0.62 -24.47 15.44
CA MET A 1 0.94 -23.02 15.37
C MET A 1 2.24 -22.80 16.12
N THR A 2 3.22 -22.20 15.46
CA THR A 2 4.49 -21.83 16.11
C THR A 2 4.32 -20.59 16.99
N PRO A 3 5.21 -20.32 17.95
CA PRO A 3 5.15 -19.09 18.75
C PRO A 3 5.14 -17.80 17.91
N THR A 4 5.82 -17.82 16.76
CA THR A 4 5.85 -16.69 15.81
C THR A 4 4.48 -16.48 15.16
N GLU A 5 3.83 -17.54 14.71
CA GLU A 5 2.48 -17.48 14.11
C GLU A 5 1.45 -17.01 15.14
N GLU A 6 1.52 -17.52 16.37
CA GLU A 6 0.64 -17.11 17.47
C GLU A 6 0.81 -15.60 17.78
N ARG A 7 2.06 -15.12 17.85
CA ARG A 7 2.34 -13.68 18.01
C ARG A 7 1.76 -12.85 16.86
N LYS A 8 1.96 -13.29 15.60
CA LYS A 8 1.44 -12.59 14.42
C LYS A 8 -0.09 -12.50 14.46
N GLN A 9 -0.76 -13.57 14.82
CA GLN A 9 -2.22 -13.58 14.96
C GLN A 9 -2.71 -12.60 16.04
N LYS A 10 -2.14 -12.66 17.26
CA LYS A 10 -2.50 -11.76 18.36
C LYS A 10 -2.27 -10.28 18.01
N LEU A 11 -1.16 -10.00 17.33
CA LEU A 11 -0.86 -8.64 16.84
C LEU A 11 -1.91 -8.17 15.83
N ALA A 12 -2.22 -9.01 14.83
CA ALA A 12 -3.21 -8.68 13.82
C ALA A 12 -4.61 -8.45 14.41
N GLU A 13 -5.05 -9.28 15.35
CA GLU A 13 -6.33 -9.11 16.06
C GLU A 13 -6.40 -7.78 16.81
N ARG A 14 -5.32 -7.37 17.47
CA ARG A 14 -5.22 -6.07 18.15
C ARG A 14 -5.27 -4.92 17.12
N MET A 15 -4.53 -5.05 16.02
CA MET A 15 -4.49 -4.04 14.97
C MET A 15 -5.85 -3.89 14.28
N ILE A 16 -6.58 -4.98 14.03
CA ILE A 16 -7.95 -4.94 13.48
C ILE A 16 -8.87 -4.11 14.38
N LYS A 17 -8.81 -4.31 15.71
CA LYS A 17 -9.61 -3.50 16.67
C LYS A 17 -9.25 -2.01 16.57
N ASN A 18 -7.97 -1.69 16.45
CA ASN A 18 -7.50 -0.31 16.35
C ASN A 18 -7.88 0.34 15.01
N LEU A 19 -7.75 -0.38 13.89
CA LEU A 19 -8.15 0.08 12.56
C LEU A 19 -9.67 0.33 12.48
N ASN A 20 -10.48 -0.57 13.05
CA ASN A 20 -11.93 -0.39 13.09
C ASN A 20 -12.33 0.86 13.90
N ARG A 21 -11.65 1.19 15.00
CA ARG A 21 -11.86 2.45 15.74
C ARG A 21 -11.51 3.69 14.93
N ARG A 22 -10.70 3.53 13.87
CA ARG A 22 -10.32 4.57 12.90
C ARG A 22 -11.19 4.58 11.65
N ASN A 23 -12.35 3.92 11.68
CA ASN A 23 -13.27 3.72 10.55
C ASN A 23 -12.62 3.01 9.34
N MET A 24 -11.54 2.26 9.54
CA MET A 24 -10.91 1.43 8.52
C MET A 24 -11.28 -0.02 8.78
N GLU A 25 -12.02 -0.62 7.85
CA GLU A 25 -12.33 -2.05 7.91
C GLU A 25 -11.03 -2.85 7.73
N ALA A 26 -10.84 -3.91 8.54
CA ALA A 26 -9.59 -4.63 8.49
C ALA A 26 -9.78 -6.14 8.62
N PHE A 27 -8.91 -6.89 7.93
CA PHE A 27 -8.87 -8.35 7.88
C PHE A 27 -7.45 -8.84 8.11
N TYR A 28 -7.31 -10.06 8.61
CA TYR A 28 -6.05 -10.77 8.69
C TYR A 28 -6.09 -12.03 7.83
N CYS A 29 -5.07 -12.19 7.01
CA CYS A 29 -4.82 -13.36 6.19
C CYS A 29 -3.44 -13.93 6.57
N PRO A 30 -3.34 -15.12 7.14
CA PRO A 30 -2.07 -15.75 7.47
C PRO A 30 -1.11 -15.85 6.30
N THR A 31 -1.63 -16.06 5.08
CA THR A 31 -0.84 -16.25 3.85
C THR A 31 -1.22 -15.26 2.74
N GLY A 32 -0.27 -15.04 1.83
CA GLY A 32 -0.50 -14.25 0.62
C GLY A 32 -1.63 -14.82 -0.26
N LYS A 33 -1.73 -16.14 -0.35
CA LYS A 33 -2.82 -16.81 -1.09
C LYS A 33 -4.21 -16.46 -0.54
N GLU A 34 -4.35 -16.44 0.78
CA GLU A 34 -5.60 -16.01 1.43
C GLU A 34 -5.85 -14.52 1.24
N ALA A 35 -4.80 -13.70 1.24
CA ALA A 35 -4.91 -12.27 0.97
C ALA A 35 -5.42 -11.99 -0.46
N VAL A 36 -4.91 -12.70 -1.47
CA VAL A 36 -5.41 -12.60 -2.87
C VAL A 36 -6.90 -12.92 -2.92
N LYS A 37 -7.34 -14.02 -2.28
CA LYS A 37 -8.75 -14.39 -2.21
C LYS A 37 -9.58 -13.31 -1.51
N LYS A 38 -9.11 -12.80 -0.37
CA LYS A 38 -9.80 -11.75 0.38
C LYS A 38 -9.94 -10.48 -0.43
N VAL A 39 -8.89 -10.03 -1.13
CA VAL A 39 -8.95 -8.87 -2.02
C VAL A 39 -9.99 -9.08 -3.12
N ALA A 40 -10.03 -10.25 -3.74
CA ALA A 40 -11.02 -10.55 -4.78
C ALA A 40 -12.46 -10.52 -4.25
N GLU A 41 -12.71 -10.99 -3.02
CA GLU A 41 -14.02 -10.93 -2.35
C GLU A 41 -14.48 -9.49 -2.03
N LEU A 42 -13.54 -8.58 -1.76
CA LEU A 42 -13.82 -7.17 -1.44
C LEU A 42 -14.19 -6.32 -2.65
N ILE A 43 -14.05 -6.86 -3.86
CA ILE A 43 -14.28 -6.15 -5.13
C ILE A 43 -15.52 -6.72 -5.80
N ALA A 44 -16.56 -5.87 -5.90
CA ALA A 44 -17.81 -6.25 -6.57
C ALA A 44 -17.62 -6.38 -8.08
N ASP A 45 -18.42 -7.25 -8.71
CA ASP A 45 -18.49 -7.34 -10.15
C ASP A 45 -18.97 -6.01 -10.76
N GLY A 46 -18.49 -5.69 -11.96
CA GLY A 46 -18.72 -4.42 -12.64
C GLY A 46 -17.81 -3.28 -12.16
N SER A 47 -16.97 -3.50 -11.13
CA SER A 47 -16.09 -2.44 -10.61
C SER A 47 -14.98 -2.09 -11.58
N THR A 48 -14.66 -0.79 -11.64
CA THR A 48 -13.41 -0.29 -12.24
C THR A 48 -12.30 -0.36 -11.19
N VAL A 49 -11.21 -1.08 -11.50
CA VAL A 49 -10.12 -1.36 -10.55
C VAL A 49 -8.78 -0.92 -11.13
N THR A 50 -7.97 -0.28 -10.30
CA THR A 50 -6.57 0.03 -10.61
C THR A 50 -5.68 -0.07 -9.38
N TRP A 51 -4.37 0.14 -9.52
CA TRP A 51 -3.42 0.07 -8.40
C TRP A 51 -2.33 1.12 -8.49
N GLY A 52 -1.71 1.39 -7.34
CA GLY A 52 -0.51 2.20 -7.22
C GLY A 52 0.77 1.46 -7.57
N GLY A 53 1.90 2.15 -7.53
CA GLY A 53 3.22 1.53 -7.66
C GLY A 53 3.58 0.73 -6.40
N THR A 54 3.07 -0.47 -6.25
CA THR A 54 3.24 -1.31 -5.07
C THR A 54 3.85 -2.67 -5.42
N ALA A 55 5.02 -2.98 -4.87
CA ALA A 55 5.64 -4.30 -5.00
C ALA A 55 4.73 -5.37 -4.38
N THR A 56 4.23 -5.15 -3.17
CA THR A 56 3.36 -6.10 -2.44
C THR A 56 2.20 -6.63 -3.28
N VAL A 57 1.48 -5.75 -3.98
CA VAL A 57 0.31 -6.16 -4.79
C VAL A 57 0.75 -6.98 -6.01
N ARG A 58 1.89 -6.62 -6.62
CA ARG A 58 2.45 -7.36 -7.76
C ARG A 58 3.03 -8.70 -7.35
N ASP A 59 3.83 -8.73 -6.29
CA ASP A 59 4.51 -9.95 -5.81
C ASP A 59 3.49 -11.04 -5.43
N LEU A 60 2.30 -10.65 -4.98
CA LEU A 60 1.18 -11.55 -4.69
C LEU A 60 0.40 -12.00 -5.95
N GLY A 61 0.70 -11.47 -7.14
CA GLY A 61 -0.05 -11.79 -8.36
C GLY A 61 -1.50 -11.27 -8.36
N ILE A 62 -1.81 -10.25 -7.54
CA ILE A 62 -3.17 -9.69 -7.47
C ILE A 62 -3.60 -9.08 -8.82
N PRO A 63 -2.75 -8.32 -9.57
CA PRO A 63 -3.13 -7.82 -10.89
C PRO A 63 -3.59 -8.91 -11.85
N GLU A 64 -2.87 -10.03 -11.90
CA GLU A 64 -3.16 -11.18 -12.75
C GLU A 64 -4.48 -11.84 -12.35
N ALA A 65 -4.70 -12.03 -11.05
CA ALA A 65 -5.94 -12.57 -10.50
C ALA A 65 -7.15 -11.68 -10.86
N LEU A 66 -7.00 -10.36 -10.82
CA LEU A 66 -8.07 -9.42 -11.18
C LEU A 66 -8.32 -9.38 -12.70
N LYS A 67 -7.27 -9.39 -13.52
CA LYS A 67 -7.38 -9.47 -14.99
C LYS A 67 -8.10 -10.73 -15.47
N SER A 68 -7.99 -11.83 -14.73
CA SER A 68 -8.71 -13.07 -15.05
C SER A 68 -10.22 -12.99 -14.83
N ARG A 69 -10.70 -12.03 -14.00
CA ARG A 69 -12.14 -11.78 -13.75
C ARG A 69 -12.74 -10.90 -14.84
N LYS A 70 -13.38 -11.51 -15.82
CA LYS A 70 -14.01 -10.81 -16.97
C LYS A 70 -15.12 -9.82 -16.57
N THR A 71 -15.60 -9.89 -15.34
CA THR A 71 -16.63 -8.99 -14.80
C THR A 71 -16.05 -7.65 -14.30
N LEU A 72 -14.72 -7.48 -14.29
CA LEU A 72 -14.07 -6.25 -13.84
C LEU A 72 -13.58 -5.39 -15.01
N HIS A 73 -13.61 -4.08 -14.82
CA HIS A 73 -12.96 -3.11 -15.69
C HIS A 73 -11.58 -2.75 -15.13
N VAL A 74 -10.56 -3.50 -15.56
CA VAL A 74 -9.19 -3.32 -15.04
C VAL A 74 -8.47 -2.22 -15.81
N LEU A 75 -8.09 -1.14 -15.11
CA LEU A 75 -7.20 -0.10 -15.62
C LEU A 75 -5.76 -0.47 -15.25
N ASP A 76 -5.07 -1.18 -16.13
CA ASP A 76 -3.72 -1.65 -15.91
C ASP A 76 -2.70 -0.55 -16.18
N ARG A 77 -2.21 0.06 -15.09
CA ARG A 77 -1.20 1.13 -15.17
C ARG A 77 0.18 0.66 -15.63
N ASP A 78 0.43 -0.63 -15.61
CA ASP A 78 1.73 -1.19 -15.96
C ASP A 78 1.87 -1.38 -17.49
N LEU A 79 0.79 -1.15 -18.24
CA LEU A 79 0.76 -1.19 -19.71
C LEU A 79 1.01 0.17 -20.37
N VAL A 80 1.07 1.27 -19.59
CA VAL A 80 1.28 2.62 -20.14
C VAL A 80 2.78 2.96 -20.15
N GLU A 81 3.26 3.44 -21.28
CA GLU A 81 4.69 3.67 -21.50
C GLU A 81 5.06 5.15 -21.50
N THR A 82 4.25 6.00 -22.14
CA THR A 82 4.55 7.43 -22.26
C THR A 82 4.21 8.23 -21.01
N PRO A 83 4.87 9.37 -20.78
CA PRO A 83 4.53 10.26 -19.67
C PRO A 83 3.06 10.73 -19.69
N GLU A 84 2.53 11.04 -20.87
CA GLU A 84 1.16 11.51 -21.08
C GLU A 84 0.14 10.42 -20.76
N GLU A 85 0.40 9.18 -21.16
CA GLU A 85 -0.44 8.02 -20.80
C GLU A 85 -0.40 7.74 -19.30
N LYS A 86 0.78 7.88 -18.67
CA LYS A 86 0.92 7.74 -17.22
C LYS A 86 0.13 8.79 -16.47
N GLU A 87 0.19 10.06 -16.89
CA GLU A 87 -0.59 11.13 -16.31
C GLU A 87 -2.10 10.88 -16.46
N ALA A 88 -2.55 10.54 -17.66
CA ALA A 88 -3.94 10.18 -17.92
C ALA A 88 -4.41 8.99 -17.07
N MET A 89 -3.56 7.99 -16.84
CA MET A 89 -3.84 6.85 -15.98
C MET A 89 -3.95 7.27 -14.50
N TYR A 90 -3.10 8.18 -14.02
CA TYR A 90 -3.19 8.72 -12.65
C TYR A 90 -4.50 9.47 -12.44
N LEU A 91 -4.95 10.26 -13.42
CA LEU A 91 -6.24 10.95 -13.36
C LEU A 91 -7.42 9.97 -13.36
N LYS A 92 -7.38 8.93 -14.20
CA LYS A 92 -8.40 7.87 -14.20
C LYS A 92 -8.49 7.13 -12.87
N ALA A 93 -7.37 6.99 -12.15
CA ALA A 93 -7.37 6.36 -10.84
C ALA A 93 -8.28 7.06 -9.84
N PHE A 94 -8.48 8.39 -9.93
CA PHE A 94 -9.36 9.14 -9.04
C PHE A 94 -10.84 8.80 -9.22
N THR A 95 -11.23 8.30 -10.37
CA THR A 95 -12.61 7.91 -10.69
C THR A 95 -12.87 6.41 -10.57
N ALA A 96 -11.86 5.62 -10.22
CA ALA A 96 -11.99 4.18 -10.07
C ALA A 96 -12.87 3.81 -8.87
N ASP A 97 -13.59 2.70 -8.98
CA ASP A 97 -14.34 2.15 -7.84
C ASP A 97 -13.39 1.61 -6.77
N VAL A 98 -12.31 0.95 -7.18
CA VAL A 98 -11.33 0.37 -6.27
C VAL A 98 -9.90 0.74 -6.66
N TYR A 99 -9.15 1.21 -5.69
CA TYR A 99 -7.71 1.46 -5.79
C TYR A 99 -6.93 0.54 -4.86
N LEU A 100 -6.04 -0.28 -5.41
CA LEU A 100 -5.20 -1.18 -4.63
C LEU A 100 -3.84 -0.53 -4.34
N THR A 101 -3.37 -0.68 -3.13
CA THR A 101 -2.08 -0.14 -2.69
C THR A 101 -1.51 -0.95 -1.54
N SER A 102 -0.34 -0.53 -1.07
CA SER A 102 0.26 -0.96 0.19
C SER A 102 0.71 0.26 0.99
N ALA A 103 1.35 0.03 2.13
CA ALA A 103 1.97 1.06 2.94
C ALA A 103 3.49 0.92 2.93
N ASN A 104 4.21 2.01 3.20
CA ASN A 104 5.62 1.94 3.56
C ASN A 104 5.80 1.49 5.02
N ALA A 105 4.85 1.83 5.89
CA ALA A 105 4.75 1.32 7.25
C ALA A 105 3.33 1.52 7.79
N ILE A 106 3.01 0.79 8.87
CA ILE A 106 1.78 0.98 9.65
C ILE A 106 2.13 0.84 11.13
N SER A 107 1.55 1.70 11.98
CA SER A 107 1.72 1.56 13.42
C SER A 107 0.75 0.54 14.01
N GLU A 108 1.09 -0.04 15.16
CA GLU A 108 0.22 -0.99 15.86
C GLU A 108 -1.15 -0.41 16.24
N ASP A 109 -1.22 0.91 16.44
CA ASP A 109 -2.47 1.63 16.69
C ASP A 109 -3.24 1.99 15.39
N GLY A 110 -2.70 1.64 14.20
CA GLY A 110 -3.40 1.71 12.92
C GLY A 110 -3.19 2.99 12.10
N VAL A 111 -2.16 3.79 12.38
CA VAL A 111 -1.77 4.91 11.52
C VAL A 111 -0.95 4.37 10.34
N ILE A 112 -1.39 4.65 9.11
CA ILE A 112 -0.71 4.21 7.89
C ILE A 112 0.21 5.32 7.39
N VAL A 113 1.47 4.97 7.13
CA VAL A 113 2.50 5.91 6.66
C VAL A 113 2.92 5.56 5.24
N ASN A 114 2.88 6.57 4.36
CA ASN A 114 3.35 6.46 2.99
C ASN A 114 4.30 7.61 2.66
N ILE A 115 5.40 7.28 1.98
CA ILE A 115 6.32 8.23 1.36
C ILE A 115 6.17 8.11 -0.15
N ASP A 116 6.05 9.25 -0.85
CA ASP A 116 5.78 9.29 -2.29
C ASP A 116 6.63 10.38 -2.97
N GLY A 117 7.07 10.11 -4.19
CA GLY A 117 7.82 11.05 -5.01
C GLY A 117 6.93 12.04 -5.73
N ASN A 118 5.95 11.56 -6.49
CA ASN A 118 5.09 12.37 -7.35
C ASN A 118 3.78 12.80 -6.65
N GLY A 119 3.44 12.20 -5.52
CA GLY A 119 2.18 12.48 -4.81
C GLY A 119 0.94 11.78 -5.37
N ASN A 120 1.02 11.15 -6.54
CA ASN A 120 -0.13 10.53 -7.21
C ASN A 120 -0.77 9.40 -6.40
N ARG A 121 0.04 8.55 -5.76
CA ARG A 121 -0.45 7.48 -4.91
C ARG A 121 -1.11 7.99 -3.63
N VAL A 122 -0.46 8.90 -2.94
CA VAL A 122 -1.01 9.46 -1.69
C VAL A 122 -2.22 10.36 -1.95
N ALA A 123 -2.30 11.01 -3.12
CA ALA A 123 -3.50 11.72 -3.55
C ALA A 123 -4.69 10.74 -3.75
N ALA A 124 -4.50 9.61 -4.44
CA ALA A 124 -5.54 8.58 -4.61
C ALA A 124 -5.94 7.92 -3.29
N ILE A 125 -5.00 7.77 -2.33
CA ILE A 125 -5.32 7.33 -0.97
C ILE A 125 -6.21 8.34 -0.27
N SER A 126 -5.88 9.64 -0.35
CA SER A 126 -6.61 10.70 0.36
C SER A 126 -7.96 11.00 -0.28
N TRP A 127 -8.05 11.00 -1.59
CA TRP A 127 -9.21 11.43 -2.36
C TRP A 127 -9.37 10.62 -3.65
N GLY A 128 -10.59 10.57 -4.18
CA GLY A 128 -10.93 10.04 -5.51
C GLY A 128 -11.59 8.67 -5.44
N PRO A 129 -10.86 7.55 -5.41
CA PRO A 129 -11.44 6.21 -5.47
C PRO A 129 -12.49 5.97 -4.39
N LYS A 130 -13.58 5.28 -4.75
CA LYS A 130 -14.67 4.96 -3.80
C LYS A 130 -14.18 4.04 -2.68
N LYS A 131 -13.27 3.12 -3.00
CA LYS A 131 -12.64 2.20 -2.05
C LYS A 131 -11.13 2.14 -2.28
N VAL A 132 -10.36 2.18 -1.20
CA VAL A 132 -8.90 1.98 -1.21
C VAL A 132 -8.59 0.74 -0.38
N ILE A 133 -8.03 -0.29 -1.01
CA ILE A 133 -7.64 -1.53 -0.34
C ILE A 133 -6.13 -1.52 -0.16
N PHE A 134 -5.70 -1.53 1.10
CA PHE A 134 -4.31 -1.71 1.48
C PHE A 134 -4.02 -3.19 1.71
N VAL A 135 -2.99 -3.71 1.06
CA VAL A 135 -2.44 -5.03 1.35
C VAL A 135 -1.09 -4.83 2.04
N ILE A 136 -0.98 -5.24 3.31
CA ILE A 136 0.16 -4.88 4.15
C ILE A 136 0.70 -6.15 4.85
N GLY A 137 1.93 -6.53 4.55
CA GLY A 137 2.64 -7.57 5.29
C GLY A 137 2.97 -7.11 6.72
N LEU A 138 2.92 -8.02 7.69
CA LEU A 138 3.23 -7.70 9.10
C LEU A 138 4.69 -7.28 9.32
N ASN A 139 5.59 -7.52 8.34
CA ASN A 139 6.94 -6.96 8.32
C ASN A 139 6.98 -5.42 8.28
N LYS A 140 5.87 -4.76 7.94
CA LYS A 140 5.77 -3.29 7.86
C LYS A 140 5.19 -2.64 9.12
N VAL A 141 4.88 -3.45 10.13
CA VAL A 141 4.33 -2.94 11.40
C VAL A 141 5.43 -2.36 12.28
N ALA A 142 5.18 -1.19 12.82
CA ALA A 142 5.99 -0.53 13.82
C ALA A 142 5.15 -0.17 15.05
N GLN A 143 5.78 0.02 16.20
CA GLN A 143 5.07 0.21 17.48
C GLN A 143 4.24 1.48 17.49
N THR A 144 4.80 2.61 17.01
CA THR A 144 4.15 3.93 17.01
C THR A 144 4.15 4.55 15.62
N ALA A 145 3.43 5.64 15.42
CA ALA A 145 3.41 6.38 14.16
C ALA A 145 4.80 6.97 13.82
N GLU A 146 5.56 7.41 14.82
CA GLU A 146 6.93 7.92 14.68
C GLU A 146 7.88 6.79 14.25
N ALA A 147 7.77 5.62 14.88
CA ALA A 147 8.53 4.43 14.50
C ALA A 147 8.16 3.96 13.08
N ALA A 148 6.88 4.08 12.69
CA ALA A 148 6.43 3.79 11.33
C ALA A 148 7.05 4.77 10.31
N LEU A 149 7.13 6.06 10.62
CA LEU A 149 7.82 7.04 9.79
C LEU A 149 9.33 6.73 9.71
N ALA A 150 9.95 6.40 10.85
CA ALA A 150 11.36 6.03 10.89
C ALA A 150 11.63 4.80 9.98
N ARG A 151 10.80 3.75 10.07
CA ARG A 151 10.86 2.58 9.18
C ARG A 151 10.68 2.95 7.71
N ALA A 152 9.68 3.77 7.41
CA ALA A 152 9.42 4.19 6.03
C ALA A 152 10.62 4.91 5.41
N ARG A 153 11.35 5.73 6.21
CA ARG A 153 12.55 6.45 5.78
C ARG A 153 13.80 5.57 5.76
N SER A 154 14.05 4.82 6.83
CA SER A 154 15.30 4.07 6.98
C SER A 154 15.34 2.74 6.23
N THR A 155 14.18 2.16 5.93
CA THR A 155 14.06 0.84 5.31
C THR A 155 13.37 0.92 3.94
N ALA A 156 12.10 1.34 3.90
CA ALA A 156 11.32 1.25 2.68
C ALA A 156 11.83 2.19 1.57
N SER A 157 12.16 3.44 1.89
CA SER A 157 12.61 4.41 0.88
C SER A 157 13.97 4.06 0.28
N PRO A 158 15.03 3.70 1.04
CA PRO A 158 16.29 3.29 0.49
C PRO A 158 16.20 2.03 -0.39
N ILE A 159 15.39 1.04 0.00
CA ILE A 159 15.14 -0.15 -0.83
C ILE A 159 14.42 0.25 -2.12
N ASN A 160 13.38 1.08 -2.02
CA ASN A 160 12.64 1.55 -3.19
C ASN A 160 13.52 2.37 -4.14
N ALA A 161 14.47 3.14 -3.64
CA ALA A 161 15.39 3.93 -4.45
C ALA A 161 16.26 3.05 -5.36
N GLN A 162 16.56 1.80 -4.95
CA GLN A 162 17.35 0.85 -5.75
C GLN A 162 16.69 0.46 -7.09
N ARG A 163 15.38 0.70 -7.23
CA ARG A 163 14.60 0.37 -8.44
C ARG A 163 14.72 1.42 -9.54
N PHE A 164 15.30 2.58 -9.23
CA PHE A 164 15.36 3.72 -10.13
C PHE A 164 16.81 4.09 -10.41
N ASP A 165 17.07 4.63 -11.59
CA ASP A 165 18.34 5.27 -11.91
C ASP A 165 18.26 6.74 -11.50
N ILE A 166 18.57 7.01 -10.22
CA ILE A 166 18.47 8.33 -9.58
C ILE A 166 19.73 8.64 -8.77
N LYS A 167 20.11 9.91 -8.72
CA LYS A 167 21.28 10.40 -8.01
C LYS A 167 20.93 10.86 -6.59
N THR A 168 20.55 9.91 -5.75
CA THR A 168 20.26 10.17 -4.34
C THR A 168 21.29 9.47 -3.44
N PRO A 169 21.62 10.02 -2.25
CA PRO A 169 22.55 9.37 -1.34
C PRO A 169 22.18 7.92 -1.02
N CYS A 170 20.91 7.66 -0.71
CA CYS A 170 20.43 6.31 -0.38
C CYS A 170 20.48 5.33 -1.57
N ARG A 171 20.52 5.81 -2.81
CA ARG A 171 20.79 4.96 -3.98
C ARG A 171 22.25 4.51 -4.01
N THR A 172 23.15 5.34 -3.48
CA THR A 172 24.61 5.09 -3.47
C THR A 172 25.01 4.16 -2.32
N ASP A 173 24.53 4.41 -1.10
CA ASP A 173 25.01 3.71 0.11
C ASP A 173 23.93 2.91 0.86
N GLY A 174 22.69 2.92 0.37
CA GLY A 174 21.58 2.18 0.97
C GLY A 174 20.98 2.83 2.23
N THR A 175 21.48 4.01 2.66
CA THR A 175 21.06 4.67 3.90
C THR A 175 20.31 5.97 3.64
N CYS A 176 19.27 6.23 4.44
CA CYS A 176 18.52 7.48 4.35
C CYS A 176 19.26 8.64 5.00
N HIS A 177 19.58 9.66 4.21
CA HIS A 177 20.26 10.89 4.65
C HIS A 177 19.30 12.07 4.88
N ASN A 178 17.98 11.86 4.82
CA ASN A 178 16.98 12.93 4.86
C ASN A 178 17.31 14.06 3.86
N CYS A 179 17.71 13.68 2.65
CA CYS A 179 18.22 14.59 1.62
C CYS A 179 17.11 15.43 0.96
N ASN A 180 17.53 16.55 0.34
CA ASN A 180 16.73 17.37 -0.56
C ASN A 180 17.18 17.23 -2.01
N SER A 181 17.59 16.03 -2.43
CA SER A 181 18.02 15.78 -3.81
C SER A 181 16.88 16.10 -4.79
N PRO A 182 17.18 16.78 -5.93
CA PRO A 182 16.18 17.02 -6.97
C PRO A 182 15.52 15.76 -7.52
N GLU A 183 16.22 14.63 -7.46
CA GLU A 183 15.71 13.31 -7.90
C GLU A 183 15.11 12.49 -6.75
N SER A 184 14.81 13.14 -5.61
CA SER A 184 14.24 12.47 -4.44
C SER A 184 12.88 11.85 -4.74
N ILE A 185 12.70 10.60 -4.31
CA ILE A 185 11.42 9.89 -4.34
C ILE A 185 10.63 10.05 -3.03
N CYS A 186 11.03 11.01 -2.17
CA CYS A 186 10.51 11.19 -0.81
C CYS A 186 9.90 12.60 -0.62
N SER A 187 9.30 13.18 -1.68
CA SER A 187 8.77 14.55 -1.66
C SER A 187 7.55 14.70 -0.76
N TYR A 188 6.76 13.65 -0.61
CA TYR A 188 5.52 13.66 0.15
C TYR A 188 5.58 12.63 1.29
N VAL A 189 5.28 13.08 2.49
CA VAL A 189 5.10 12.23 3.68
C VAL A 189 3.63 12.29 4.08
N HIS A 190 2.93 11.17 4.01
CA HIS A 190 1.50 11.08 4.22
C HIS A 190 1.19 10.17 5.40
N PHE A 191 0.38 10.68 6.33
CA PHE A 191 -0.19 9.92 7.44
C PHE A 191 -1.70 9.80 7.27
N LEU A 192 -2.17 8.58 7.07
CA LEU A 192 -3.59 8.29 7.15
C LEU A 192 -3.92 7.89 8.59
N ARG A 193 -4.50 8.82 9.33
CA ARG A 193 -4.84 8.62 10.75
C ARG A 193 -6.18 7.94 10.94
N ASN A 194 -7.20 8.39 10.20
CA ASN A 194 -8.57 7.88 10.25
C ASN A 194 -9.19 7.89 8.86
N SER A 195 -10.13 6.99 8.60
CA SER A 195 -11.02 7.13 7.45
C SER A 195 -12.22 7.99 7.82
N ARG A 196 -12.46 9.10 7.10
CA ARG A 196 -13.66 9.89 7.31
C ARG A 196 -14.92 9.12 6.90
N ASN A 197 -14.83 8.43 5.76
CA ASN A 197 -15.94 7.66 5.20
C ASN A 197 -15.76 6.19 5.57
N LYS A 198 -16.70 5.63 6.32
CA LYS A 198 -16.72 4.21 6.68
C LYS A 198 -16.72 3.36 5.41
N GLY A 199 -15.90 2.32 5.39
CA GLY A 199 -15.78 1.39 4.25
C GLY A 199 -14.94 1.88 3.06
N ARG A 200 -14.48 3.16 3.07
CA ARG A 200 -13.61 3.66 1.99
C ARG A 200 -12.19 3.07 2.09
N HIS A 201 -11.61 3.03 3.28
CA HIS A 201 -10.28 2.42 3.49
C HIS A 201 -10.45 1.05 4.11
N VAL A 202 -9.91 0.05 3.43
CA VAL A 202 -9.91 -1.35 3.85
C VAL A 202 -8.48 -1.84 3.95
N VAL A 203 -8.14 -2.54 5.02
CA VAL A 203 -6.79 -3.04 5.27
C VAL A 203 -6.80 -4.56 5.34
N VAL A 204 -6.00 -5.20 4.49
CA VAL A 204 -5.72 -6.63 4.52
C VAL A 204 -4.30 -6.81 5.08
N LEU A 205 -4.22 -7.18 6.36
CA LEU A 205 -2.96 -7.55 7.01
C LEU A 205 -2.58 -8.98 6.60
N VAL A 206 -1.31 -9.18 6.25
CA VAL A 206 -0.82 -10.48 5.79
C VAL A 206 0.29 -10.99 6.70
N GLY A 207 0.19 -12.26 7.12
CA GLY A 207 1.15 -12.89 8.02
C GLY A 207 2.55 -13.13 7.42
N GLU A 208 2.71 -12.91 6.13
CA GLU A 208 3.98 -13.06 5.40
C GLU A 208 4.69 -11.71 5.26
N ASP A 209 6.00 -11.77 5.01
CA ASP A 209 6.83 -10.62 4.71
C ASP A 209 6.64 -10.25 3.24
N LEU A 210 6.10 -9.07 2.96
CA LEU A 210 5.70 -8.63 1.63
C LEU A 210 6.25 -7.25 1.30
N GLY A 211 6.92 -7.15 0.15
CA GLY A 211 7.54 -5.91 -0.30
C GLY A 211 8.51 -5.33 0.75
N TYR A 212 8.64 -4.02 0.81
CA TYR A 212 9.59 -3.34 1.70
C TYR A 212 8.99 -2.11 2.35
#